data_faa354648543b0314be9dabb5593a654
#
_entry.id   faa354648543b0314be9dabb5593a654
#
_cell.length_a   1.000
_cell.length_b   1.000
_cell.length_c   1.000
_cell.angle_alpha   90.00
_cell.angle_beta   90.00
_cell.angle_gamma   90.00
#
_symmetry.space_group_name_H-M   'P 1'
#
loop_
_entity.id
_entity.type
_entity.pdbx_description
1 polymer ?
#
loop_
_entity_poly.entity_id
_entity_poly.type
_entity_poly.pdbx_seq_one_letter_code
_entity_poly.pdbx_strand_id
1 'polypeptide(L)'
;KKVNIQAVKKPDTAVQMYKDGQLDTANISSTEAIYKANKNSKDVVDSPEATTAYLNYNESGSVKALTNTKIRQALNLATDRGGIVKAAIDTGSKAASALVPTGLETLEDGTDLSEYVSQDYTYDAKQAAKLFKEGLAELGEKSITLTITADSDTPVAKASVDYIKQTWEDVLPGLKVEEKFVTFKQRLQDSKTQNFDVVLSLWGGDYPEGSTFYGLFTSDSAYNYGKFSDATYDAAYQKALTTDALDPAAAADDYKAAEKALYDNAHYNPLYFRSTKALQNSSIKGLVRNSTGLQVDFTYAYKDK
;
A
#
# COMPACT_ATOMS: atom_id res chain seq x y z
N LYS A 1 1.45 33.48 16.12
CA LYS A 1 0.75 32.20 15.96
C LYS A 1 1.66 31.08 16.47
N LYS A 2 1.11 30.10 17.20
CA LYS A 2 1.85 28.95 17.72
C LYS A 2 1.06 27.68 17.39
N VAL A 3 1.73 26.66 16.84
CA VAL A 3 1.21 25.30 16.66
C VAL A 3 1.91 24.41 17.67
N ASN A 4 1.13 23.64 18.43
CA ASN A 4 1.65 22.62 19.34
C ASN A 4 1.33 21.24 18.74
N ILE A 5 2.36 20.46 18.48
CA ILE A 5 2.24 19.08 18.01
C ILE A 5 2.55 18.15 19.17
N GLN A 6 1.59 17.25 19.48
CA GLN A 6 1.74 16.28 20.56
C GLN A 6 1.81 14.86 19.97
N ALA A 7 2.84 14.11 20.31
CA ALA A 7 2.97 12.70 19.96
C ALA A 7 2.18 11.86 20.97
N VAL A 8 0.99 11.43 20.58
CA VAL A 8 0.12 10.58 21.42
C VAL A 8 0.15 9.15 20.89
N LYS A 9 0.82 8.25 21.61
CA LYS A 9 1.03 6.87 21.17
C LYS A 9 -0.25 6.02 21.11
N LYS A 10 -1.24 6.32 21.99
CA LYS A 10 -2.50 5.57 22.03
C LYS A 10 -3.58 6.36 21.30
N PRO A 11 -4.12 5.85 20.19
CA PRO A 11 -5.13 6.56 19.40
C PRO A 11 -6.40 6.91 20.18
N ASP A 12 -6.87 6.01 21.07
CA ASP A 12 -8.04 6.30 21.95
C ASP A 12 -7.77 7.51 22.84
N THR A 13 -6.56 7.64 23.38
CA THR A 13 -6.16 8.80 24.17
C THR A 13 -6.18 10.08 23.34
N ALA A 14 -5.73 10.05 22.10
CA ALA A 14 -5.79 11.22 21.21
C ALA A 14 -7.22 11.66 20.94
N VAL A 15 -8.13 10.72 20.69
CA VAL A 15 -9.56 11.00 20.49
C VAL A 15 -10.20 11.55 21.77
N GLN A 16 -9.85 11.01 22.94
CA GLN A 16 -10.35 11.55 24.21
C GLN A 16 -9.85 12.98 24.46
N MET A 17 -8.56 13.24 24.23
CA MET A 17 -7.98 14.60 24.35
C MET A 17 -8.66 15.59 23.39
N TYR A 18 -9.05 15.16 22.19
CA TYR A 18 -9.84 15.97 21.27
C TYR A 18 -11.22 16.29 21.88
N LYS A 19 -11.94 15.30 22.40
CA LYS A 19 -13.25 15.48 23.03
C LYS A 19 -13.20 16.41 24.26
N ASP A 20 -12.10 16.36 24.99
CA ASP A 20 -11.82 17.21 26.15
C ASP A 20 -11.31 18.62 25.79
N GLY A 21 -11.18 18.92 24.48
CA GLY A 21 -10.72 20.22 23.98
C GLY A 21 -9.21 20.48 24.16
N GLN A 22 -8.44 19.44 24.47
CA GLN A 22 -6.97 19.53 24.62
C GLN A 22 -6.24 19.44 23.27
N LEU A 23 -6.88 18.84 22.26
CA LEU A 23 -6.42 18.80 20.87
C LEU A 23 -7.46 19.42 19.95
N ASP A 24 -7.01 20.14 18.95
CA ASP A 24 -7.85 20.70 17.89
C ASP A 24 -8.07 19.73 16.72
N THR A 25 -7.26 18.68 16.63
CA THR A 25 -7.42 17.60 15.63
C THR A 25 -6.90 16.27 16.18
N ALA A 26 -7.52 15.15 15.78
CA ALA A 26 -7.08 13.80 16.12
C ALA A 26 -7.40 12.83 14.98
N ASN A 27 -6.44 11.95 14.61
CA ASN A 27 -6.66 10.90 13.64
C ASN A 27 -7.59 9.83 14.20
N ILE A 28 -8.56 9.35 13.39
CA ILE A 28 -9.51 8.30 13.76
C ILE A 28 -9.36 7.02 12.91
N SER A 29 -8.46 6.98 11.96
CA SER A 29 -8.26 5.81 11.07
C SER A 29 -7.19 4.84 11.58
N SER A 30 -6.78 4.94 12.85
CA SER A 30 -5.73 4.10 13.42
C SER A 30 -6.19 2.67 13.72
N THR A 31 -7.48 2.48 14.00
CA THR A 31 -8.12 1.17 14.19
C THR A 31 -9.57 1.22 13.73
N GLU A 32 -10.11 0.08 13.33
CA GLU A 32 -11.52 -0.06 12.94
C GLU A 32 -12.46 0.41 14.05
N ALA A 33 -12.20 0.04 15.30
CA ALA A 33 -13.04 0.40 16.45
C ALA A 33 -13.14 1.93 16.63
N ILE A 34 -12.01 2.63 16.57
CA ILE A 34 -11.97 4.10 16.69
C ILE A 34 -12.70 4.74 15.51
N TYR A 35 -12.46 4.26 14.29
CA TYR A 35 -13.13 4.76 13.11
C TYR A 35 -14.64 4.60 13.22
N LYS A 36 -15.14 3.39 13.49
CA LYS A 36 -16.58 3.10 13.63
C LYS A 36 -17.26 3.96 14.72
N ALA A 37 -16.58 4.17 15.83
CA ALA A 37 -17.09 4.96 16.94
C ALA A 37 -17.20 6.48 16.63
N ASN A 38 -16.46 6.99 15.65
CA ASN A 38 -16.34 8.43 15.40
C ASN A 38 -16.73 8.86 13.97
N LYS A 39 -16.86 7.94 12.99
CA LYS A 39 -17.06 8.25 11.56
C LYS A 39 -18.32 9.09 11.25
N ASN A 40 -19.30 9.09 12.12
CA ASN A 40 -20.54 9.87 11.96
C ASN A 40 -20.49 11.22 12.69
N SER A 41 -19.38 11.60 13.30
CA SER A 41 -19.21 12.91 13.91
C SER A 41 -19.23 14.00 12.84
N LYS A 42 -19.90 15.12 13.13
CA LYS A 42 -19.88 16.33 12.27
C LYS A 42 -18.49 16.95 12.11
N ASP A 43 -17.56 16.58 12.99
CA ASP A 43 -16.19 17.08 13.00
C ASP A 43 -15.25 16.23 12.15
N VAL A 44 -15.75 15.18 11.50
CA VAL A 44 -14.94 14.33 10.62
C VAL A 44 -14.57 15.08 9.35
N VAL A 45 -13.29 15.06 9.05
CA VAL A 45 -12.72 15.58 7.81
C VAL A 45 -11.89 14.50 7.12
N ASP A 46 -11.85 14.54 5.79
CA ASP A 46 -10.90 13.73 5.04
C ASP A 46 -9.48 14.24 5.27
N SER A 47 -8.56 13.31 5.47
CA SER A 47 -7.13 13.56 5.50
C SER A 47 -6.53 12.79 4.34
N PRO A 48 -6.43 13.40 3.15
CA PRO A 48 -5.96 12.70 1.96
C PRO A 48 -4.57 12.13 2.19
N GLU A 49 -4.32 10.95 1.63
CA GLU A 49 -3.04 10.26 1.78
C GLU A 49 -2.79 9.41 0.54
N ALA A 50 -1.84 9.85 -0.28
CA ALA A 50 -1.40 9.10 -1.45
C ALA A 50 -0.46 7.97 -1.02
N THR A 51 -1.04 6.90 -0.48
CA THR A 51 -0.29 5.76 0.06
C THR A 51 -0.88 4.45 -0.41
N THR A 52 -0.03 3.58 -0.96
CA THR A 52 -0.36 2.20 -1.34
C THR A 52 0.27 1.22 -0.37
N ALA A 53 -0.53 0.28 0.13
CA ALA A 53 -0.06 -0.91 0.83
C ALA A 53 0.07 -2.06 -0.16
N TYR A 54 1.18 -2.78 -0.08
CA TYR A 54 1.47 -3.88 -1.00
C TYR A 54 2.35 -4.95 -0.34
N LEU A 55 2.32 -6.17 -0.89
CA LEU A 55 3.30 -7.20 -0.59
C LEU A 55 4.44 -7.13 -1.61
N ASN A 56 5.66 -7.13 -1.11
CA ASN A 56 6.86 -7.26 -1.92
C ASN A 56 7.36 -8.70 -1.80
N TYR A 57 7.58 -9.36 -2.91
CA TYR A 57 8.11 -10.72 -3.01
C TYR A 57 9.63 -10.70 -3.11
N ASN A 58 10.31 -11.63 -2.43
CA ASN A 58 11.76 -11.78 -2.55
C ASN A 58 12.09 -12.67 -3.76
N GLU A 59 12.46 -12.04 -4.86
CA GLU A 59 12.83 -12.70 -6.12
C GLU A 59 14.35 -12.85 -6.29
N SER A 60 15.14 -12.51 -5.27
CA SER A 60 16.62 -12.57 -5.32
C SER A 60 17.18 -13.98 -5.51
N GLY A 61 16.35 -15.01 -5.44
CA GLY A 61 16.74 -16.42 -5.52
C GLY A 61 16.96 -17.08 -4.16
N SER A 62 17.00 -16.33 -3.06
CA SER A 62 17.08 -16.88 -1.69
C SER A 62 15.82 -17.67 -1.31
N VAL A 63 14.66 -17.26 -1.85
CA VAL A 63 13.37 -17.96 -1.69
C VAL A 63 12.98 -18.58 -3.02
N LYS A 64 13.42 -19.82 -3.26
CA LYS A 64 13.24 -20.51 -4.54
C LYS A 64 11.80 -20.50 -5.06
N ALA A 65 10.81 -20.64 -4.16
CA ALA A 65 9.40 -20.60 -4.55
C ALA A 65 8.99 -19.28 -5.23
N LEU A 66 9.53 -18.15 -4.77
CA LEU A 66 9.17 -16.83 -5.26
C LEU A 66 9.91 -16.42 -6.55
N THR A 67 10.88 -17.22 -7.03
CA THR A 67 11.42 -17.04 -8.39
C THR A 67 10.46 -17.55 -9.48
N ASN A 68 9.47 -18.37 -9.11
CA ASN A 68 8.48 -18.93 -10.02
C ASN A 68 7.30 -17.96 -10.20
N THR A 69 7.10 -17.47 -11.42
CA THR A 69 6.03 -16.50 -11.75
C THR A 69 4.63 -17.05 -11.47
N LYS A 70 4.37 -18.35 -11.72
CA LYS A 70 3.05 -18.95 -11.45
C LYS A 70 2.72 -18.97 -9.95
N ILE A 71 3.72 -19.18 -9.09
CA ILE A 71 3.53 -19.07 -7.63
C ILE A 71 3.13 -17.63 -7.28
N ARG A 72 3.83 -16.61 -7.76
CA ARG A 72 3.50 -15.22 -7.47
C ARG A 72 2.13 -14.81 -8.03
N GLN A 73 1.81 -15.21 -9.26
CA GLN A 73 0.49 -14.99 -9.87
C GLN A 73 -0.62 -15.67 -9.06
N ALA A 74 -0.38 -16.89 -8.55
CA ALA A 74 -1.33 -17.58 -7.69
C ALA A 74 -1.57 -16.83 -6.38
N LEU A 75 -0.52 -16.32 -5.74
CA LEU A 75 -0.63 -15.49 -4.54
C LEU A 75 -1.43 -14.20 -4.81
N ASN A 76 -1.20 -13.53 -5.95
CA ASN A 76 -1.95 -12.34 -6.35
C ASN A 76 -3.45 -12.63 -6.56
N LEU A 77 -3.78 -13.72 -7.24
CA LEU A 77 -5.16 -14.15 -7.49
C LEU A 77 -5.87 -14.66 -6.23
N ALA A 78 -5.12 -15.24 -5.27
CA ALA A 78 -5.66 -15.68 -3.98
C ALA A 78 -5.86 -14.51 -2.98
N THR A 79 -5.45 -13.30 -3.32
CA THR A 79 -5.57 -12.13 -2.45
C THR A 79 -6.93 -11.45 -2.65
N ASP A 80 -7.85 -11.64 -1.71
CA ASP A 80 -9.13 -10.94 -1.67
C ASP A 80 -8.97 -9.53 -1.09
N ARG A 81 -8.67 -8.58 -1.95
CA ARG A 81 -8.45 -7.17 -1.58
C ARG A 81 -9.68 -6.51 -1.00
N GLY A 82 -10.86 -6.85 -1.55
CA GLY A 82 -12.14 -6.37 -1.04
C GLY A 82 -12.41 -6.86 0.38
N GLY A 83 -12.11 -8.13 0.63
CA GLY A 83 -12.20 -8.75 1.95
C GLY A 83 -11.23 -8.12 2.95
N ILE A 84 -9.97 -7.86 2.55
CA ILE A 84 -8.98 -7.16 3.40
C ILE A 84 -9.51 -5.79 3.81
N VAL A 85 -9.98 -4.99 2.85
CA VAL A 85 -10.51 -3.64 3.13
C VAL A 85 -11.70 -3.71 4.07
N LYS A 86 -12.63 -4.63 3.85
CA LYS A 86 -13.87 -4.75 4.63
C LYS A 86 -13.64 -5.35 6.03
N ALA A 87 -12.79 -6.38 6.13
CA ALA A 87 -12.64 -7.16 7.36
C ALA A 87 -11.48 -6.69 8.25
N ALA A 88 -10.41 -6.18 7.65
CA ALA A 88 -9.20 -5.85 8.39
C ALA A 88 -8.99 -4.34 8.60
N ILE A 89 -9.52 -3.51 7.70
CA ILE A 89 -9.19 -2.08 7.69
C ILE A 89 -10.40 -1.22 8.02
N ASP A 90 -11.52 -1.37 7.30
CA ASP A 90 -12.80 -0.60 7.40
C ASP A 90 -12.65 0.87 7.84
N THR A 91 -11.65 1.57 7.28
CA THR A 91 -11.34 2.97 7.58
C THR A 91 -11.63 3.92 6.42
N GLY A 92 -12.31 3.41 5.36
CA GLY A 92 -12.56 4.12 4.11
C GLY A 92 -11.47 3.90 3.06
N SER A 93 -10.49 3.04 3.34
CA SER A 93 -9.50 2.58 2.34
C SER A 93 -10.18 1.84 1.19
N LYS A 94 -9.55 1.82 0.02
CA LYS A 94 -10.06 1.16 -1.19
C LYS A 94 -9.14 0.00 -1.60
N ALA A 95 -9.71 -1.06 -2.18
CA ALA A 95 -8.91 -2.11 -2.82
C ALA A 95 -8.00 -1.49 -3.90
N ALA A 96 -6.73 -1.87 -3.91
CA ALA A 96 -5.79 -1.34 -4.89
C ALA A 96 -5.90 -2.07 -6.23
N SER A 97 -5.83 -1.30 -7.31
CA SER A 97 -5.81 -1.78 -8.71
C SER A 97 -4.53 -1.36 -9.45
N ALA A 98 -3.61 -0.69 -8.76
CA ALA A 98 -2.34 -0.21 -9.29
C ALA A 98 -1.34 0.04 -8.15
N LEU A 99 -0.10 0.35 -8.52
CA LEU A 99 0.93 0.80 -7.58
C LEU A 99 0.67 2.23 -7.11
N VAL A 100 0.30 3.13 -8.03
CA VAL A 100 -0.06 4.52 -7.70
C VAL A 100 -1.44 4.59 -7.06
N PRO A 101 -1.60 5.29 -5.92
CA PRO A 101 -2.88 5.39 -5.24
C PRO A 101 -3.77 6.47 -5.85
N THR A 102 -5.08 6.33 -5.63
CA THR A 102 -6.06 7.37 -5.98
C THR A 102 -5.73 8.70 -5.31
N GLY A 103 -5.84 9.79 -6.08
CA GLY A 103 -5.61 11.16 -5.61
C GLY A 103 -4.14 11.57 -5.56
N LEU A 104 -3.24 10.79 -6.19
CA LEU A 104 -1.84 11.20 -6.37
C LEU A 104 -1.74 12.24 -7.49
N GLU A 105 -2.23 11.90 -8.67
CA GLU A 105 -2.09 12.69 -9.89
C GLU A 105 -3.40 12.63 -10.70
N THR A 106 -3.76 13.76 -11.31
CA THR A 106 -4.91 13.87 -12.20
C THR A 106 -4.42 14.29 -13.59
N LEU A 107 -4.79 13.51 -14.61
CA LEU A 107 -4.44 13.77 -15.99
C LEU A 107 -5.22 14.99 -16.53
N GLU A 108 -4.82 15.53 -17.68
CA GLU A 108 -5.43 16.73 -18.27
C GLU A 108 -6.93 16.58 -18.56
N ASP A 109 -7.41 15.38 -18.84
CA ASP A 109 -8.83 15.07 -19.08
C ASP A 109 -9.65 14.91 -17.79
N GLY A 110 -9.00 15.02 -16.61
CA GLY A 110 -9.60 14.85 -15.29
C GLY A 110 -9.58 13.42 -14.78
N THR A 111 -9.02 12.47 -15.52
CA THR A 111 -8.87 11.07 -15.08
C THR A 111 -7.80 10.95 -14.00
N ASP A 112 -8.06 10.20 -12.95
CA ASP A 112 -7.05 9.87 -11.92
C ASP A 112 -6.03 8.87 -12.50
N LEU A 113 -4.74 9.12 -12.29
CA LEU A 113 -3.68 8.26 -12.83
C LEU A 113 -3.86 6.80 -12.39
N SER A 114 -4.29 6.56 -11.14
CA SER A 114 -4.51 5.19 -10.64
C SER A 114 -5.62 4.44 -11.40
N GLU A 115 -6.61 5.15 -11.91
CA GLU A 115 -7.66 4.57 -12.76
C GLU A 115 -7.13 4.29 -14.16
N TYR A 116 -6.35 5.22 -14.72
CA TYR A 116 -5.78 5.11 -16.06
C TYR A 116 -4.83 3.91 -16.21
N VAL A 117 -3.97 3.67 -15.21
CA VAL A 117 -2.98 2.58 -15.24
C VAL A 117 -3.50 1.27 -14.67
N SER A 118 -4.71 1.24 -14.10
CA SER A 118 -5.27 0.11 -13.36
C SER A 118 -5.17 -1.23 -14.11
N GLN A 119 -4.93 -2.31 -13.36
CA GLN A 119 -4.92 -3.68 -13.84
C GLN A 119 -6.01 -4.51 -13.15
N ASP A 120 -6.35 -5.66 -13.74
CA ASP A 120 -7.37 -6.57 -13.21
C ASP A 120 -6.80 -7.46 -12.09
N TYR A 121 -6.73 -6.92 -10.89
CA TYR A 121 -6.34 -7.65 -9.68
C TYR A 121 -7.52 -8.39 -9.02
N THR A 122 -8.45 -8.92 -9.83
CA THR A 122 -9.61 -9.65 -9.34
C THR A 122 -9.22 -10.92 -8.59
N TYR A 123 -9.89 -11.18 -7.47
CA TYR A 123 -9.76 -12.42 -6.73
C TYR A 123 -10.36 -13.59 -7.52
N ASP A 124 -9.55 -14.63 -7.77
CA ASP A 124 -9.96 -15.87 -8.43
C ASP A 124 -9.32 -17.09 -7.75
N ALA A 125 -10.02 -17.64 -6.76
CA ALA A 125 -9.58 -18.80 -6.00
C ALA A 125 -9.30 -20.03 -6.87
N LYS A 126 -10.11 -20.24 -7.94
CA LYS A 126 -9.98 -21.43 -8.81
C LYS A 126 -8.71 -21.33 -9.67
N GLN A 127 -8.50 -20.18 -10.30
CA GLN A 127 -7.31 -19.96 -11.12
C GLN A 127 -6.06 -19.91 -10.25
N ALA A 128 -6.14 -19.31 -9.06
CA ALA A 128 -5.06 -19.29 -8.08
C ALA A 128 -4.60 -20.72 -7.73
N ALA A 129 -5.52 -21.59 -7.31
CA ALA A 129 -5.21 -22.99 -6.97
C ALA A 129 -4.59 -23.75 -8.14
N LYS A 130 -5.06 -23.51 -9.37
CA LYS A 130 -4.51 -24.13 -10.58
C LYS A 130 -3.07 -23.70 -10.82
N LEU A 131 -2.80 -22.39 -10.84
CA LEU A 131 -1.43 -21.85 -11.06
C LEU A 131 -0.47 -22.27 -9.95
N PHE A 132 -0.94 -22.28 -8.69
CA PHE A 132 -0.14 -22.73 -7.57
C PHE A 132 0.32 -24.19 -7.72
N LYS A 133 -0.61 -25.07 -8.08
CA LYS A 133 -0.30 -26.48 -8.35
C LYS A 133 0.70 -26.66 -9.50
N GLU A 134 0.54 -25.89 -10.58
CA GLU A 134 1.48 -25.91 -11.71
C GLU A 134 2.86 -25.39 -11.27
N GLY A 135 2.93 -24.29 -10.53
CA GLY A 135 4.18 -23.73 -9.99
C GLY A 135 4.90 -24.69 -9.05
N LEU A 136 4.18 -25.38 -8.16
CA LEU A 136 4.75 -26.44 -7.31
C LEU A 136 5.35 -27.57 -8.14
N ALA A 137 4.65 -28.01 -9.19
CA ALA A 137 5.14 -29.06 -10.08
C ALA A 137 6.42 -28.65 -10.83
N GLU A 138 6.50 -27.41 -11.31
CA GLU A 138 7.71 -26.86 -11.95
C GLU A 138 8.91 -26.79 -10.99
N LEU A 139 8.65 -26.54 -9.70
CA LEU A 139 9.67 -26.53 -8.66
C LEU A 139 10.08 -27.92 -8.18
N GLY A 140 9.28 -28.96 -8.51
CA GLY A 140 9.44 -30.31 -7.99
C GLY A 140 9.02 -30.46 -6.52
N GLU A 141 8.17 -29.55 -6.04
CA GLU A 141 7.73 -29.50 -4.65
C GLU A 141 6.26 -29.94 -4.51
N LYS A 142 5.90 -30.41 -3.33
CA LYS A 142 4.51 -30.74 -2.97
C LYS A 142 3.85 -29.69 -2.10
N SER A 143 4.66 -28.95 -1.40
CA SER A 143 4.24 -27.90 -0.47
C SER A 143 5.38 -26.90 -0.27
N ILE A 144 5.04 -25.67 0.09
CA ILE A 144 5.97 -24.60 0.45
C ILE A 144 5.50 -23.91 1.72
N THR A 145 6.45 -23.33 2.44
CA THR A 145 6.17 -22.41 3.55
C THR A 145 6.72 -21.03 3.18
N LEU A 146 5.91 -20.01 3.35
CA LEU A 146 6.30 -18.61 3.16
C LEU A 146 6.04 -17.82 4.43
N THR A 147 6.98 -16.96 4.79
CA THR A 147 6.84 -16.05 5.93
C THR A 147 6.42 -14.66 5.45
N ILE A 148 5.31 -14.12 5.98
CA ILE A 148 4.93 -12.72 5.76
C ILE A 148 5.48 -11.88 6.92
N THR A 149 6.40 -10.98 6.62
CA THR A 149 6.96 -10.02 7.58
C THR A 149 6.18 -8.71 7.54
N ALA A 150 5.78 -8.20 8.70
CA ALA A 150 5.05 -6.92 8.82
C ALA A 150 5.40 -6.16 10.10
N ASP A 151 4.94 -4.90 10.19
CA ASP A 151 5.17 -4.03 11.34
C ASP A 151 4.33 -4.47 12.55
N SER A 152 4.99 -4.66 13.70
CA SER A 152 4.33 -5.00 14.98
C SER A 152 3.55 -3.84 15.58
N ASP A 153 3.89 -2.62 15.22
CA ASP A 153 3.35 -1.40 15.84
C ASP A 153 2.08 -0.89 15.12
N THR A 154 1.66 -1.59 14.07
CA THR A 154 0.52 -1.20 13.22
C THR A 154 -0.58 -2.26 13.28
N PRO A 155 -1.66 -2.05 14.07
CA PRO A 155 -2.76 -3.02 14.19
C PRO A 155 -3.37 -3.44 12.84
N VAL A 156 -3.49 -2.50 11.90
CA VAL A 156 -3.99 -2.76 10.54
C VAL A 156 -3.08 -3.72 9.77
N ALA A 157 -1.75 -3.62 9.93
CA ALA A 157 -0.81 -4.54 9.28
C ALA A 157 -1.03 -5.97 9.77
N LYS A 158 -1.18 -6.16 11.11
CA LYS A 158 -1.47 -7.47 11.68
C LYS A 158 -2.79 -8.03 11.12
N ALA A 159 -3.87 -7.29 11.19
CA ALA A 159 -5.18 -7.74 10.71
C ALA A 159 -5.15 -8.10 9.21
N SER A 160 -4.41 -7.34 8.40
CA SER A 160 -4.23 -7.62 6.98
C SER A 160 -3.47 -8.93 6.76
N VAL A 161 -2.38 -9.16 7.50
CA VAL A 161 -1.58 -10.40 7.39
C VAL A 161 -2.39 -11.61 7.85
N ASP A 162 -3.10 -11.51 8.99
CA ASP A 162 -3.98 -12.58 9.50
C ASP A 162 -5.03 -13.00 8.43
N TYR A 163 -5.66 -12.00 7.78
CA TYR A 163 -6.65 -12.24 6.71
C TYR A 163 -6.02 -12.87 5.46
N ILE A 164 -4.87 -12.36 5.02
CA ILE A 164 -4.14 -12.89 3.85
C ILE A 164 -3.73 -14.33 4.11
N LYS A 165 -3.14 -14.62 5.27
CA LYS A 165 -2.75 -15.98 5.67
C LYS A 165 -3.91 -16.94 5.57
N GLN A 166 -5.04 -16.61 6.20
CA GLN A 166 -6.23 -17.45 6.16
C GLN A 166 -6.68 -17.69 4.73
N THR A 167 -6.84 -16.63 3.91
CA THR A 167 -7.33 -16.73 2.54
C THR A 167 -6.37 -17.55 1.66
N TRP A 168 -5.06 -17.32 1.79
CA TRP A 168 -4.07 -18.04 1.01
C TRP A 168 -4.01 -19.53 1.36
N GLU A 169 -4.02 -19.87 2.66
CA GLU A 169 -4.01 -21.28 3.09
C GLU A 169 -5.30 -22.01 2.71
N ASP A 170 -6.46 -21.34 2.74
CA ASP A 170 -7.74 -21.90 2.32
C ASP A 170 -7.79 -22.17 0.80
N VAL A 171 -7.16 -21.31 0.00
CA VAL A 171 -7.25 -21.33 -1.48
C VAL A 171 -6.12 -22.15 -2.12
N LEU A 172 -4.93 -22.18 -1.51
CA LEU A 172 -3.70 -22.72 -2.11
C LEU A 172 -3.26 -24.02 -1.40
N PRO A 173 -3.78 -25.19 -1.76
CA PRO A 173 -3.40 -26.46 -1.12
C PRO A 173 -1.90 -26.73 -1.23
N GLY A 174 -1.24 -26.92 -0.09
CA GLY A 174 0.19 -27.10 -0.01
C GLY A 174 0.98 -25.81 0.38
N LEU A 175 0.30 -24.67 0.51
CA LEU A 175 0.89 -23.48 1.10
C LEU A 175 0.71 -23.49 2.61
N LYS A 176 1.78 -23.18 3.34
CA LYS A 176 1.76 -22.77 4.74
C LYS A 176 2.28 -21.34 4.85
N VAL A 177 1.59 -20.49 5.60
CA VAL A 177 2.00 -19.10 5.84
C VAL A 177 2.41 -18.96 7.30
N GLU A 178 3.62 -18.46 7.52
CA GLU A 178 4.12 -18.03 8.83
C GLU A 178 4.08 -16.51 8.92
N GLU A 179 3.84 -15.99 10.11
CA GLU A 179 3.74 -14.56 10.37
C GLU A 179 4.95 -14.11 11.19
N LYS A 180 5.59 -13.04 10.76
CA LYS A 180 6.73 -12.42 11.46
C LYS A 180 6.44 -10.94 11.70
N PHE A 181 6.14 -10.58 12.94
CA PHE A 181 5.91 -9.17 13.31
C PHE A 181 7.15 -8.62 14.01
N VAL A 182 7.69 -7.54 13.44
CA VAL A 182 8.91 -6.87 13.92
C VAL A 182 8.69 -5.36 13.97
N THR A 183 9.58 -4.62 14.63
CA THR A 183 9.52 -3.16 14.60
C THR A 183 9.71 -2.63 13.17
N PHE A 184 9.17 -1.45 12.87
CA PHE A 184 9.38 -0.79 11.57
C PHE A 184 10.86 -0.72 11.17
N LYS A 185 11.74 -0.35 12.11
CA LYS A 185 13.19 -0.29 11.86
C LYS A 185 13.76 -1.66 11.48
N GLN A 186 13.35 -2.72 12.16
CA GLN A 186 13.82 -4.08 11.87
C GLN A 186 13.28 -4.55 10.52
N ARG A 187 12.00 -4.29 10.19
CA ARG A 187 11.43 -4.62 8.88
C ARG A 187 12.20 -3.95 7.74
N LEU A 188 12.53 -2.67 7.88
CA LEU A 188 13.36 -1.97 6.88
C LEU A 188 14.75 -2.59 6.74
N GLN A 189 15.37 -3.00 7.85
CA GLN A 189 16.67 -3.67 7.82
C GLN A 189 16.56 -5.04 7.13
N ASP A 190 15.56 -5.86 7.51
CA ASP A 190 15.30 -7.15 6.88
C ASP A 190 15.06 -7.01 5.38
N SER A 191 14.28 -5.99 4.96
CA SER A 191 14.04 -5.69 3.54
C SER A 191 15.34 -5.35 2.79
N LYS A 192 16.16 -4.46 3.33
CA LYS A 192 17.43 -4.04 2.71
C LYS A 192 18.43 -5.18 2.57
N THR A 193 18.41 -6.14 3.47
CA THR A 193 19.33 -7.30 3.47
C THR A 193 18.72 -8.55 2.85
N GLN A 194 17.53 -8.45 2.24
CA GLN A 194 16.74 -9.56 1.67
C GLN A 194 16.45 -10.69 2.67
N ASN A 195 16.38 -10.38 3.96
CA ASN A 195 16.07 -11.34 5.03
C ASN A 195 14.55 -11.47 5.24
N PHE A 196 13.81 -11.75 4.19
CA PHE A 196 12.37 -11.95 4.17
C PHE A 196 11.97 -12.85 3.00
N ASP A 197 10.79 -13.46 3.07
CA ASP A 197 10.16 -14.13 1.93
C ASP A 197 9.16 -13.17 1.27
N VAL A 198 8.16 -12.75 2.03
CA VAL A 198 7.15 -11.75 1.64
C VAL A 198 7.14 -10.65 2.70
N VAL A 199 7.16 -9.38 2.29
CA VAL A 199 7.07 -8.26 3.23
C VAL A 199 5.89 -7.35 2.90
N LEU A 200 5.06 -7.06 3.92
CA LEU A 200 4.03 -6.03 3.81
C LEU A 200 4.68 -4.66 3.96
N SER A 201 4.58 -3.87 2.93
CA SER A 201 5.14 -2.52 2.84
C SER A 201 4.06 -1.50 2.51
N LEU A 202 4.30 -0.27 2.91
CA LEU A 202 3.51 0.88 2.50
C LEU A 202 4.47 1.92 1.90
N TRP A 203 4.02 2.55 0.81
CA TRP A 203 4.71 3.71 0.25
C TRP A 203 3.74 4.88 0.15
N GLY A 204 4.13 6.02 0.70
CA GLY A 204 3.44 7.28 0.53
C GLY A 204 4.21 8.14 -0.47
N GLY A 205 3.50 8.79 -1.41
CA GLY A 205 4.13 9.63 -2.41
C GLY A 205 4.89 10.81 -1.80
N ASP A 206 6.11 11.03 -2.23
CA ASP A 206 6.93 12.18 -1.81
C ASP A 206 6.48 13.47 -2.50
N TYR A 207 5.93 13.35 -3.72
CA TYR A 207 5.39 14.42 -4.56
C TYR A 207 4.24 13.90 -5.43
N PRO A 208 3.37 14.77 -5.98
CA PRO A 208 2.14 14.37 -6.67
C PRO A 208 2.38 14.01 -8.14
N GLU A 209 3.20 13.00 -8.41
CA GLU A 209 3.51 12.51 -9.75
C GLU A 209 3.89 11.03 -9.70
N GLY A 210 3.59 10.25 -10.77
CA GLY A 210 3.71 8.79 -10.83
C GLY A 210 5.11 8.23 -10.54
N SER A 211 6.18 8.95 -10.89
CA SER A 211 7.56 8.48 -10.72
C SER A 211 7.94 8.20 -9.27
N THR A 212 7.29 8.88 -8.29
CA THR A 212 7.52 8.63 -6.86
C THR A 212 7.16 7.19 -6.44
N PHE A 213 6.31 6.51 -7.22
CA PHE A 213 5.92 5.11 -7.02
C PHE A 213 6.68 4.18 -7.95
N TYR A 214 6.69 4.46 -9.26
CA TYR A 214 7.33 3.57 -10.21
C TYR A 214 8.84 3.51 -10.07
N GLY A 215 9.49 4.55 -9.54
CA GLY A 215 10.91 4.52 -9.21
C GLY A 215 11.32 3.51 -8.13
N LEU A 216 10.35 2.94 -7.38
CA LEU A 216 10.62 1.93 -6.35
C LEU A 216 11.15 0.62 -6.93
N PHE A 217 10.68 0.26 -8.12
CA PHE A 217 10.81 -1.09 -8.66
C PHE A 217 11.75 -1.19 -9.86
N THR A 218 12.47 -0.12 -10.22
CA THR A 218 13.52 -0.27 -11.26
C THR A 218 14.60 -1.24 -10.82
N SER A 219 15.23 -1.91 -11.77
CA SER A 219 16.22 -2.95 -11.48
C SER A 219 17.40 -2.44 -10.64
N ASP A 220 17.75 -1.15 -10.75
CA ASP A 220 18.83 -0.47 -10.02
C ASP A 220 18.35 0.26 -8.75
N SER A 221 17.05 0.30 -8.48
CA SER A 221 16.51 1.01 -7.33
C SER A 221 16.96 0.41 -6.00
N ALA A 222 17.39 1.28 -5.09
CA ALA A 222 17.69 0.91 -3.71
C ALA A 222 16.45 0.43 -2.92
N TYR A 223 15.26 0.74 -3.41
CA TYR A 223 13.97 0.33 -2.83
C TYR A 223 13.41 -0.95 -3.44
N ASN A 224 14.00 -1.46 -4.54
CA ASN A 224 13.67 -2.77 -5.10
C ASN A 224 14.20 -3.88 -4.18
N TYR A 225 13.53 -4.05 -3.04
CA TYR A 225 13.93 -5.03 -2.02
C TYR A 225 13.74 -6.47 -2.51
N GLY A 226 12.79 -6.71 -3.40
CA GLY A 226 12.54 -8.03 -4.01
C GLY A 226 13.63 -8.45 -5.01
N LYS A 227 14.40 -7.48 -5.52
CA LYS A 227 15.49 -7.73 -6.48
C LYS A 227 15.03 -8.36 -7.77
N PHE A 228 13.81 -8.11 -8.22
CA PHE A 228 13.45 -8.47 -9.58
C PHE A 228 14.15 -7.58 -10.61
N SER A 229 14.19 -8.03 -11.85
CA SER A 229 14.73 -7.26 -12.97
C SER A 229 13.83 -7.47 -14.18
N ASP A 230 13.29 -6.41 -14.72
CA ASP A 230 12.39 -6.41 -15.88
C ASP A 230 12.77 -5.25 -16.82
N ALA A 231 13.34 -5.59 -17.98
CA ALA A 231 13.78 -4.60 -18.95
C ALA A 231 12.64 -3.80 -19.56
N THR A 232 11.42 -4.37 -19.63
CA THR A 232 10.22 -3.66 -20.13
C THR A 232 9.80 -2.60 -19.14
N TYR A 233 9.80 -2.96 -17.84
CA TYR A 233 9.53 -2.02 -16.76
C TYR A 233 10.53 -0.87 -16.75
N ASP A 234 11.81 -1.19 -16.74
CA ASP A 234 12.89 -0.19 -16.69
C ASP A 234 12.83 0.77 -17.88
N ALA A 235 12.60 0.23 -19.09
CA ALA A 235 12.49 1.04 -20.30
C ALA A 235 11.27 1.97 -20.28
N ALA A 236 10.12 1.50 -19.82
CA ALA A 236 8.91 2.31 -19.68
C ALA A 236 9.13 3.44 -18.66
N TYR A 237 9.65 3.13 -17.49
CA TYR A 237 9.94 4.14 -16.47
C TYR A 237 10.94 5.20 -16.96
N GLN A 238 12.04 4.78 -17.61
CA GLN A 238 13.04 5.70 -18.15
C GLN A 238 12.46 6.60 -19.25
N LYS A 239 11.57 6.08 -20.09
CA LYS A 239 10.91 6.84 -21.14
C LYS A 239 10.02 7.94 -20.55
N ALA A 240 9.21 7.64 -19.52
CA ALA A 240 8.41 8.61 -18.79
C ALA A 240 9.25 9.77 -18.23
N LEU A 241 10.47 9.49 -17.74
CA LEU A 241 11.36 10.50 -17.15
C LEU A 241 12.24 11.27 -18.15
N THR A 242 12.31 10.83 -19.39
CA THR A 242 13.24 11.42 -20.38
C THR A 242 12.52 11.88 -21.63
N THR A 243 12.16 10.96 -22.50
CA THR A 243 11.55 11.28 -23.81
C THR A 243 10.19 11.97 -23.64
N ASP A 244 9.39 11.46 -22.73
CA ASP A 244 8.00 11.89 -22.54
C ASP A 244 7.79 12.75 -21.26
N ALA A 245 8.89 13.16 -20.61
CA ALA A 245 8.88 13.93 -19.35
C ALA A 245 8.12 15.29 -19.42
N LEU A 246 7.96 15.84 -20.59
CA LEU A 246 7.22 17.09 -20.82
C LEU A 246 5.86 16.88 -21.50
N ASP A 247 5.45 15.63 -21.67
CA ASP A 247 4.15 15.22 -22.20
C ASP A 247 3.43 14.34 -21.17
N PRO A 248 2.58 14.89 -20.30
CA PRO A 248 1.92 14.14 -19.24
C PRO A 248 1.08 12.95 -19.74
N ALA A 249 0.49 13.04 -20.92
CA ALA A 249 -0.29 11.94 -21.49
C ALA A 249 0.61 10.79 -21.93
N ALA A 250 1.72 11.09 -22.60
CA ALA A 250 2.71 10.08 -22.99
C ALA A 250 3.41 9.45 -21.77
N ALA A 251 3.74 10.25 -20.75
CA ALA A 251 4.28 9.73 -19.49
C ALA A 251 3.29 8.80 -18.77
N ALA A 252 1.98 9.11 -18.80
CA ALA A 252 0.95 8.24 -18.25
C ALA A 252 0.84 6.90 -19.00
N ASP A 253 1.00 6.90 -20.34
CA ASP A 253 1.06 5.67 -21.14
C ASP A 253 2.28 4.82 -20.76
N ASP A 254 3.41 5.44 -20.51
CA ASP A 254 4.62 4.76 -20.06
C ASP A 254 4.44 4.17 -18.64
N TYR A 255 3.81 4.90 -17.71
CA TYR A 255 3.45 4.35 -16.40
C TYR A 255 2.46 3.19 -16.50
N LYS A 256 1.52 3.25 -17.44
CA LYS A 256 0.62 2.12 -17.71
C LYS A 256 1.36 0.89 -18.22
N ALA A 257 2.36 1.08 -19.07
CA ALA A 257 3.22 -0.01 -19.53
C ALA A 257 4.07 -0.60 -18.38
N ALA A 258 4.60 0.25 -17.50
CA ALA A 258 5.31 -0.19 -16.30
C ALA A 258 4.40 -0.99 -15.35
N GLU A 259 3.18 -0.48 -15.05
CA GLU A 259 2.20 -1.19 -14.22
C GLU A 259 1.84 -2.55 -14.82
N LYS A 260 1.66 -2.60 -16.14
CA LYS A 260 1.37 -3.86 -16.83
C LYS A 260 2.52 -4.88 -16.69
N ALA A 261 3.77 -4.46 -16.75
CA ALA A 261 4.92 -5.35 -16.54
C ALA A 261 4.95 -5.92 -15.11
N LEU A 262 4.65 -5.08 -14.09
CA LEU A 262 4.51 -5.53 -12.71
C LEU A 262 3.37 -6.55 -12.55
N TYR A 263 2.23 -6.29 -13.20
CA TYR A 263 1.05 -7.15 -13.14
C TYR A 263 1.29 -8.50 -13.83
N ASP A 264 1.75 -8.50 -15.09
CA ASP A 264 1.92 -9.72 -15.90
C ASP A 264 2.89 -10.72 -15.24
N ASN A 265 3.94 -10.21 -14.62
CA ASN A 265 4.96 -11.01 -13.95
C ASN A 265 4.75 -11.17 -12.44
N ALA A 266 3.69 -10.56 -11.89
CA ALA A 266 3.36 -10.58 -10.47
C ALA A 266 4.56 -10.23 -9.58
N HIS A 267 5.28 -9.14 -9.91
CA HIS A 267 6.46 -8.70 -9.15
C HIS A 267 6.11 -8.13 -7.78
N TYR A 268 4.88 -7.71 -7.59
CA TYR A 268 4.33 -7.25 -6.32
C TYR A 268 2.85 -7.62 -6.22
N ASN A 269 2.26 -7.38 -5.06
CA ASN A 269 0.84 -7.63 -4.82
C ASN A 269 0.22 -6.39 -4.16
N PRO A 270 -0.45 -5.51 -4.93
CA PRO A 270 -1.13 -4.36 -4.33
C PRO A 270 -2.29 -4.83 -3.46
N LEU A 271 -2.46 -4.21 -2.31
CA LEU A 271 -3.50 -4.59 -1.36
C LEU A 271 -4.60 -3.52 -1.29
N TYR A 272 -4.24 -2.32 -0.88
CA TYR A 272 -5.19 -1.24 -0.72
C TYR A 272 -4.54 0.14 -0.81
N PHE A 273 -5.34 1.11 -1.24
CA PHE A 273 -5.04 2.53 -1.13
C PHE A 273 -5.51 3.02 0.23
N ARG A 274 -4.59 3.55 1.03
CA ARG A 274 -4.89 3.98 2.39
C ARG A 274 -5.72 5.26 2.36
N SER A 275 -6.78 5.29 3.15
CA SER A 275 -7.56 6.50 3.43
C SER A 275 -7.47 6.81 4.91
N THR A 276 -7.27 8.08 5.24
CA THR A 276 -7.28 8.54 6.62
C THR A 276 -8.34 9.60 6.84
N LYS A 277 -8.89 9.59 8.05
CA LYS A 277 -9.89 10.55 8.52
C LYS A 277 -9.44 11.11 9.85
N ALA A 278 -9.79 12.37 10.08
CA ALA A 278 -9.49 13.02 11.35
C ALA A 278 -10.75 13.71 11.91
N LEU A 279 -10.80 13.85 13.22
CA LEU A 279 -11.65 14.84 13.83
C LEU A 279 -10.94 16.19 13.77
N GLN A 280 -11.64 17.24 13.42
CA GLN A 280 -11.12 18.61 13.37
C GLN A 280 -12.14 19.57 14.00
N ASN A 281 -11.70 20.32 15.00
CA ASN A 281 -12.51 21.36 15.59
C ASN A 281 -12.93 22.38 14.53
N SER A 282 -14.22 22.61 14.39
CA SER A 282 -14.79 23.49 13.35
C SER A 282 -14.35 24.95 13.46
N SER A 283 -13.82 25.38 14.62
CA SER A 283 -13.20 26.70 14.78
C SER A 283 -11.82 26.81 14.12
N ILE A 284 -11.18 25.71 13.75
CA ILE A 284 -9.91 25.73 13.02
C ILE A 284 -10.18 25.94 11.55
N LYS A 285 -9.69 27.05 11.01
CA LYS A 285 -9.81 27.46 9.62
C LYS A 285 -8.44 27.59 8.96
N GLY A 286 -8.41 27.57 7.61
CA GLY A 286 -7.21 27.79 6.81
C GLY A 286 -6.14 26.71 6.97
N LEU A 287 -6.50 25.53 7.49
CA LEU A 287 -5.63 24.37 7.54
C LEU A 287 -5.74 23.63 6.20
N VAL A 288 -4.60 23.43 5.53
CA VAL A 288 -4.53 22.71 4.25
C VAL A 288 -4.04 21.28 4.50
N ARG A 289 -4.72 20.33 3.90
CA ARG A 289 -4.35 18.90 3.94
C ARG A 289 -3.91 18.47 2.56
N ASN A 290 -2.70 17.93 2.46
CA ASN A 290 -2.12 17.44 1.22
C ASN A 290 -2.05 15.92 1.24
N SER A 291 -2.12 15.30 0.06
CA SER A 291 -1.98 13.87 -0.10
C SER A 291 -0.53 13.39 -0.03
N THR A 292 0.41 14.27 -0.39
CA THR A 292 1.86 13.99 -0.45
C THR A 292 2.66 15.03 0.33
N GLY A 293 3.90 14.71 0.65
CA GLY A 293 4.83 15.61 1.31
C GLY A 293 4.36 16.06 2.70
N LEU A 294 4.20 17.35 2.90
CA LEU A 294 3.67 17.92 4.15
C LEU A 294 2.16 17.70 4.23
N GLN A 295 1.75 16.64 4.91
CA GLN A 295 0.34 16.23 5.00
C GLN A 295 -0.58 17.32 5.59
N VAL A 296 -0.07 18.15 6.50
CA VAL A 296 -0.84 19.23 7.12
C VAL A 296 -0.03 20.52 7.11
N ASP A 297 -0.48 21.50 6.31
CA ASP A 297 0.11 22.82 6.27
C ASP A 297 -0.69 23.80 7.16
N PHE A 298 -0.01 24.42 8.11
CA PHE A 298 -0.55 25.36 9.08
C PHE A 298 -0.30 26.83 8.70
N THR A 299 0.26 27.12 7.53
CA THR A 299 0.66 28.46 7.12
C THR A 299 -0.47 29.48 7.26
N TYR A 300 -1.65 29.12 6.83
CA TYR A 300 -2.85 29.97 6.87
C TYR A 300 -3.82 29.59 8.01
N ALA A 301 -3.45 28.62 8.84
CA ALA A 301 -4.34 28.16 9.91
C ALA A 301 -4.57 29.25 10.96
N TYR A 302 -5.83 29.38 11.39
CA TYR A 302 -6.23 30.25 12.48
C TYR A 302 -7.40 29.62 13.25
N LYS A 303 -7.61 30.10 14.48
CA LYS A 303 -8.78 29.70 15.28
C LYS A 303 -9.79 30.82 15.21
N ASP A 304 -10.98 30.49 14.68
CA ASP A 304 -12.13 31.38 14.68
C ASP A 304 -12.68 31.51 16.11
N LYS A 305 -13.17 32.69 16.49
CA LYS A 305 -13.63 32.97 17.87
C LYS A 305 -15.06 32.50 18.07
#